data_b853943566e267ddfd8643871ed8a223
#
_entry.id   b853943566e267ddfd8643871ed8a223
#
_cell.length_a   1.000
_cell.length_b   1.000
_cell.length_c   1.000
_cell.angle_alpha   90.00
_cell.angle_beta   90.00
_cell.angle_gamma   90.00
#
_symmetry.space_group_name_H-M   'P 1'
#
loop_
_entity.id
_entity.type
_entity.pdbx_description
1 polymer ?
#
loop_
_entity_poly.entity_id
_entity_poly.type
_entity_poly.pdbx_seq_one_letter_code
_entity_poly.pdbx_strand_id
1 'polypeptide(L)'
;MATFNRALVIDFITYLQGKGLATNTVNTYISSLRALYNMACQESLVPASYYPFENLKLRRAMTARRAIPASLFQQIAQIKVADDPQVELSIDLSLFSFMACGMPFVDIAYLTRQNIRGNELVYHRHKTGRMIRLEITSSMLQLIRKYADRQRATGSSYLFPILPPGNPDHLRYKRSLARHNARLKRIGQTLRLPNPFTSYVVRHSWASEALRCDMPMALISQALGHSSEKTTRFYLEELDISRLAHANMKVIGSVNRILEKRMDGL
;
A
#
# COMPACT_ATOMS: atom_id res chain seq x y z
N MET A 1 -0.48 4.68 44.28
CA MET A 1 -0.43 4.24 42.86
C MET A 1 -1.21 5.25 42.04
N ALA A 2 -0.62 5.86 41.01
CA ALA A 2 -1.39 6.71 40.10
C ALA A 2 -2.41 5.80 39.39
N THR A 3 -3.69 6.04 39.64
CA THR A 3 -4.79 5.27 39.04
C THR A 3 -4.83 5.60 37.55
N PHE A 4 -4.75 4.59 36.69
CA PHE A 4 -4.91 4.77 35.24
C PHE A 4 -6.33 5.27 34.96
N ASN A 5 -6.48 6.55 34.70
CA ASN A 5 -7.76 7.22 34.53
C ASN A 5 -7.86 8.03 33.23
N ARG A 6 -9.04 8.58 32.96
CA ARG A 6 -9.28 9.38 31.74
C ARG A 6 -8.39 10.62 31.65
N ALA A 7 -8.11 11.28 32.79
CA ALA A 7 -7.22 12.45 32.80
C ALA A 7 -5.83 12.08 32.27
N LEU A 8 -5.25 10.97 32.74
CA LEU A 8 -3.97 10.47 32.29
C LEU A 8 -3.96 10.17 30.77
N VAL A 9 -5.06 9.62 30.21
CA VAL A 9 -5.18 9.38 28.78
C VAL A 9 -5.18 10.70 28.00
N ILE A 10 -5.90 11.70 28.49
CA ILE A 10 -5.94 13.06 27.88
C ILE A 10 -4.57 13.73 27.96
N ASP A 11 -3.91 13.68 29.11
CA ASP A 11 -2.57 14.23 29.31
C ASP A 11 -1.55 13.56 28.38
N PHE A 12 -1.66 12.24 28.20
CA PHE A 12 -0.81 11.51 27.26
C PHE A 12 -1.06 11.93 25.80
N ILE A 13 -2.32 12.16 25.39
CA ILE A 13 -2.65 12.69 24.06
C ILE A 13 -2.00 14.07 23.89
N THR A 14 -2.17 14.97 24.86
CA THR A 14 -1.60 16.32 24.85
C THR A 14 -0.08 16.29 24.79
N TYR A 15 0.55 15.41 25.55
CA TYR A 15 2.01 15.18 25.48
C TYR A 15 2.47 14.74 24.09
N LEU A 16 1.79 13.75 23.48
CA LEU A 16 2.13 13.27 22.14
C LEU A 16 1.96 14.36 21.07
N GLN A 17 0.90 15.16 21.20
CA GLN A 17 0.66 16.32 20.30
C GLN A 17 1.72 17.41 20.50
N GLY A 18 2.11 17.69 21.73
CA GLY A 18 3.20 18.62 22.07
C GLY A 18 4.58 18.19 21.55
N LYS A 19 4.76 16.88 21.33
CA LYS A 19 5.94 16.33 20.61
C LYS A 19 5.86 16.49 19.07
N GLY A 20 4.84 17.14 18.54
CA GLY A 20 4.66 17.34 17.09
C GLY A 20 4.25 16.08 16.33
N LEU A 21 3.73 15.04 16.98
CA LEU A 21 3.31 13.83 16.31
C LEU A 21 2.02 14.07 15.50
N ALA A 22 1.97 13.52 14.29
CA ALA A 22 0.79 13.59 13.45
C ALA A 22 -0.43 12.90 14.12
N THR A 23 -1.62 13.45 13.93
CA THR A 23 -2.88 12.98 14.53
C THR A 23 -3.07 11.46 14.39
N ASN A 24 -2.82 10.89 13.21
CA ASN A 24 -2.98 9.45 13.00
C ASN A 24 -1.95 8.62 13.77
N THR A 25 -0.76 9.17 14.03
CA THR A 25 0.26 8.55 14.89
C THR A 25 -0.21 8.55 16.34
N VAL A 26 -0.70 9.68 16.84
CA VAL A 26 -1.31 9.78 18.20
C VAL A 26 -2.43 8.76 18.33
N ASN A 27 -3.34 8.69 17.36
CA ASN A 27 -4.45 7.72 17.36
C ASN A 27 -3.96 6.26 17.44
N THR A 28 -2.83 5.95 16.79
CA THR A 28 -2.23 4.61 16.85
C THR A 28 -1.74 4.28 18.26
N TYR A 29 -1.03 5.21 18.91
CA TYR A 29 -0.58 5.02 20.31
C TYR A 29 -1.76 4.81 21.25
N ILE A 30 -2.81 5.64 21.13
CA ILE A 30 -4.00 5.52 21.99
C ILE A 30 -4.76 4.21 21.72
N SER A 31 -4.86 3.78 20.46
CA SER A 31 -5.48 2.50 20.12
C SER A 31 -4.70 1.30 20.68
N SER A 32 -3.36 1.35 20.67
CA SER A 32 -2.51 0.32 21.28
C SER A 32 -2.66 0.30 22.80
N LEU A 33 -2.67 1.47 23.44
CA LEU A 33 -2.89 1.59 24.88
C LEU A 33 -4.27 1.05 25.30
N ARG A 34 -5.32 1.35 24.51
CA ARG A 34 -6.67 0.80 24.69
C ARG A 34 -6.69 -0.72 24.59
N ALA A 35 -5.98 -1.28 23.59
CA ALA A 35 -5.90 -2.73 23.42
C ALA A 35 -5.22 -3.40 24.62
N LEU A 36 -4.12 -2.83 25.12
CA LEU A 36 -3.43 -3.34 26.32
C LEU A 36 -4.31 -3.25 27.56
N TYR A 37 -5.03 -2.16 27.75
CA TYR A 37 -5.98 -2.01 28.87
C TYR A 37 -7.09 -3.06 28.80
N ASN A 38 -7.68 -3.28 27.62
CA ASN A 38 -8.71 -4.29 27.43
C ASN A 38 -8.19 -5.71 27.72
N MET A 39 -6.97 -6.02 27.35
CA MET A 39 -6.33 -7.31 27.71
C MET A 39 -6.18 -7.44 29.23
N ALA A 40 -5.70 -6.39 29.93
CA ALA A 40 -5.58 -6.40 31.37
C ALA A 40 -6.93 -6.58 32.08
N CYS A 41 -8.02 -6.01 31.54
CA CYS A 41 -9.37 -6.26 32.04
C CYS A 41 -9.82 -7.71 31.82
N GLN A 42 -9.54 -8.29 30.66
CA GLN A 42 -9.87 -9.70 30.37
C GLN A 42 -9.11 -10.66 31.27
N GLU A 43 -7.88 -10.34 31.63
CA GLU A 43 -7.05 -11.11 32.56
C GLU A 43 -7.34 -10.78 34.05
N SER A 44 -8.38 -9.98 34.32
CA SER A 44 -8.76 -9.55 35.68
C SER A 44 -7.66 -8.80 36.46
N LEU A 45 -6.67 -8.24 35.76
CA LEU A 45 -5.59 -7.44 36.36
C LEU A 45 -6.04 -6.03 36.77
N VAL A 46 -7.10 -5.53 36.13
CA VAL A 46 -7.74 -4.24 36.43
C VAL A 46 -9.25 -4.39 36.44
N PRO A 47 -9.96 -3.64 37.34
CA PRO A 47 -11.42 -3.71 37.40
C PRO A 47 -12.06 -3.20 36.09
N ALA A 48 -13.02 -3.94 35.56
CA ALA A 48 -13.81 -3.53 34.40
C ALA A 48 -14.81 -2.40 34.68
N SER A 49 -14.99 -2.03 35.96
CA SER A 49 -15.97 -1.03 36.41
C SER A 49 -15.67 0.41 35.95
N TYR A 50 -14.46 0.70 35.52
CA TYR A 50 -14.05 2.02 35.04
C TYR A 50 -13.34 1.91 33.70
N TYR A 51 -13.85 2.62 32.66
CA TYR A 51 -13.25 2.58 31.35
C TYR A 51 -12.64 3.94 30.96
N PRO A 52 -11.32 4.10 31.06
CA PRO A 52 -10.64 5.40 30.85
C PRO A 52 -10.76 5.98 29.43
N PHE A 53 -11.18 5.18 28.46
CA PHE A 53 -11.35 5.58 27.05
C PHE A 53 -12.80 5.88 26.66
N GLU A 54 -13.70 5.95 27.65
CA GLU A 54 -15.11 6.23 27.41
C GLU A 54 -15.27 7.58 26.71
N ASN A 55 -16.16 7.63 25.69
CA ASN A 55 -16.42 8.82 24.87
C ASN A 55 -15.20 9.45 24.18
N LEU A 56 -14.05 8.74 24.11
CA LEU A 56 -12.88 9.22 23.41
C LEU A 56 -13.02 8.93 21.89
N LYS A 57 -13.40 9.96 21.13
CA LYS A 57 -13.53 9.90 19.68
C LYS A 57 -12.20 10.30 19.01
N LEU A 58 -11.47 9.32 18.50
CA LEU A 58 -10.26 9.56 17.72
C LEU A 58 -10.62 9.83 16.25
N ARG A 59 -10.66 11.11 15.86
CA ARG A 59 -10.88 11.49 14.45
C ARG A 59 -9.64 11.21 13.64
N ARG A 60 -9.78 10.52 12.52
CA ARG A 60 -8.69 10.33 11.57
C ARG A 60 -8.44 11.62 10.79
N ALA A 61 -7.19 12.04 10.70
CA ALA A 61 -6.78 13.07 9.77
C ALA A 61 -6.64 12.44 8.36
N MET A 62 -7.10 13.16 7.36
CA MET A 62 -6.87 12.80 5.96
C MET A 62 -5.36 12.86 5.68
N THR A 63 -4.85 11.85 5.00
CA THR A 63 -3.45 11.83 4.57
C THR A 63 -3.37 12.29 3.11
N ALA A 64 -2.38 13.13 2.81
CA ALA A 64 -2.15 13.60 1.45
C ALA A 64 -2.04 12.44 0.45
N ARG A 65 -2.60 12.60 -0.73
CA ARG A 65 -2.45 11.66 -1.85
C ARG A 65 -0.98 11.53 -2.21
N ARG A 66 -0.49 10.31 -2.27
CA ARG A 66 0.91 9.99 -2.60
C ARG A 66 1.03 9.23 -3.92
N ALA A 67 -0.09 8.89 -4.55
CA ALA A 67 -0.08 8.20 -5.83
C ALA A 67 0.60 9.06 -6.90
N ILE A 68 1.40 8.42 -7.75
CA ILE A 68 2.00 9.02 -8.93
C ILE A 68 1.34 8.41 -10.17
N PRO A 69 1.22 9.15 -11.28
CA PRO A 69 0.60 8.66 -12.51
C PRO A 69 1.40 7.52 -13.16
N ALA A 70 0.73 6.66 -13.92
CA ALA A 70 1.34 5.52 -14.61
C ALA A 70 2.46 5.95 -15.58
N SER A 71 2.38 7.14 -16.18
CA SER A 71 3.42 7.70 -17.05
C SER A 71 4.78 7.86 -16.35
N LEU A 72 4.80 8.09 -15.03
CA LEU A 72 6.04 8.14 -14.27
C LEU A 72 6.68 6.76 -14.10
N PHE A 73 5.90 5.68 -14.08
CA PHE A 73 6.47 4.32 -14.10
C PHE A 73 7.16 4.00 -15.44
N GLN A 74 6.67 4.58 -16.54
CA GLN A 74 7.37 4.49 -17.84
C GLN A 74 8.73 5.20 -17.78
N GLN A 75 8.79 6.41 -17.18
CA GLN A 75 10.05 7.12 -16.98
C GLN A 75 10.98 6.35 -16.04
N ILE A 76 10.47 5.79 -14.94
CA ILE A 76 11.24 4.96 -14.00
C ILE A 76 11.85 3.75 -14.74
N ALA A 77 11.11 3.11 -15.64
CA ALA A 77 11.60 1.98 -16.42
C ALA A 77 12.72 2.36 -17.40
N GLN A 78 12.81 3.62 -17.81
CA GLN A 78 13.81 4.15 -18.73
C GLN A 78 15.06 4.70 -18.03
N ILE A 79 15.07 4.76 -16.68
CA ILE A 79 16.24 5.24 -15.95
C ILE A 79 17.42 4.31 -16.21
N LYS A 80 18.46 4.86 -16.86
CA LYS A 80 19.72 4.16 -16.99
C LYS A 80 20.46 4.24 -15.65
N VAL A 81 20.64 3.10 -15.02
CA VAL A 81 21.40 2.99 -13.79
C VAL A 81 22.85 2.69 -14.17
N ALA A 82 23.73 3.68 -14.06
CA ALA A 82 25.15 3.46 -14.21
C ALA A 82 25.66 2.69 -12.98
N ASP A 83 26.00 1.42 -13.16
CA ASP A 83 26.78 0.55 -12.26
C ASP A 83 26.33 0.40 -10.79
N ASP A 84 25.06 0.67 -10.44
CA ASP A 84 24.51 0.34 -9.12
C ASP A 84 23.44 -0.78 -9.20
N PRO A 85 23.83 -2.07 -9.11
CA PRO A 85 22.90 -3.20 -9.19
C PRO A 85 21.80 -3.17 -8.12
N GLN A 86 22.01 -2.42 -7.05
CA GLN A 86 21.05 -2.32 -5.96
C GLN A 86 19.97 -1.25 -6.24
N VAL A 87 20.33 -0.18 -6.96
CA VAL A 87 19.35 0.80 -7.46
C VAL A 87 18.54 0.16 -8.56
N GLU A 88 19.18 -0.56 -9.50
CA GLU A 88 18.52 -1.33 -10.55
C GLU A 88 17.50 -2.33 -9.95
N LEU A 89 17.91 -3.13 -8.98
CA LEU A 89 16.99 -4.02 -8.26
C LEU A 89 15.80 -3.26 -7.66
N SER A 90 16.02 -2.08 -7.09
CA SER A 90 14.94 -1.30 -6.49
C SER A 90 13.96 -0.76 -7.54
N ILE A 91 14.43 -0.40 -8.71
CA ILE A 91 13.59 -0.06 -9.87
C ILE A 91 12.77 -1.27 -10.30
N ASP A 92 13.43 -2.39 -10.58
CA ASP A 92 12.80 -3.61 -11.05
C ASP A 92 11.73 -4.13 -10.07
N LEU A 93 12.00 -4.08 -8.77
CA LEU A 93 11.02 -4.45 -7.74
C LEU A 93 9.83 -3.49 -7.70
N SER A 94 10.03 -2.20 -7.95
CA SER A 94 8.93 -1.23 -8.01
C SER A 94 8.05 -1.44 -9.25
N LEU A 95 8.66 -1.75 -10.40
CA LEU A 95 7.95 -2.08 -11.63
C LEU A 95 7.21 -3.41 -11.49
N PHE A 96 7.86 -4.44 -10.92
CA PHE A 96 7.22 -5.71 -10.63
C PHE A 96 6.02 -5.53 -9.69
N SER A 97 6.18 -4.77 -8.60
CA SER A 97 5.10 -4.44 -7.68
C SER A 97 3.91 -3.81 -8.41
N PHE A 98 4.16 -2.83 -9.26
CA PHE A 98 3.11 -2.14 -10.02
C PHE A 98 2.39 -3.12 -10.96
N MET A 99 3.11 -3.92 -11.75
CA MET A 99 2.54 -4.93 -12.66
C MET A 99 1.80 -6.05 -11.90
N ALA A 100 2.24 -6.38 -10.69
CA ALA A 100 1.61 -7.37 -9.81
C ALA A 100 0.51 -6.75 -8.92
N CYS A 101 -0.31 -5.86 -9.48
CA CYS A 101 -1.45 -5.25 -8.79
C CYS A 101 -1.07 -4.49 -7.51
N GLY A 102 0.06 -3.80 -7.51
CA GLY A 102 0.54 -3.09 -6.33
C GLY A 102 0.95 -4.03 -5.19
N MET A 103 1.53 -5.18 -5.51
CA MET A 103 2.01 -6.16 -4.54
C MET A 103 2.96 -5.51 -3.53
N PRO A 104 2.72 -5.61 -2.21
CA PRO A 104 3.60 -5.00 -1.23
C PRO A 104 4.98 -5.63 -1.20
N PHE A 105 5.96 -4.84 -0.82
CA PHE A 105 7.36 -5.27 -0.73
C PHE A 105 7.54 -6.52 0.15
N VAL A 106 6.76 -6.69 1.23
CA VAL A 106 6.82 -7.89 2.07
C VAL A 106 6.43 -9.13 1.28
N ASP A 107 5.37 -9.07 0.48
CA ASP A 107 4.91 -10.22 -0.28
C ASP A 107 5.93 -10.56 -1.38
N ILE A 108 6.51 -9.56 -2.07
CA ILE A 108 7.59 -9.77 -3.06
C ILE A 108 8.83 -10.41 -2.41
N ALA A 109 9.21 -9.94 -1.22
CA ALA A 109 10.42 -10.40 -0.53
C ALA A 109 10.40 -11.89 -0.20
N TYR A 110 9.22 -12.43 0.06
CA TYR A 110 9.03 -13.85 0.40
C TYR A 110 8.53 -14.72 -0.76
N LEU A 111 8.41 -14.18 -2.00
CA LEU A 111 8.08 -15.01 -3.15
C LEU A 111 9.16 -16.06 -3.44
N THR A 112 8.70 -17.27 -3.66
CA THR A 112 9.54 -18.43 -4.05
C THR A 112 9.06 -18.99 -5.38
N ARG A 113 9.80 -19.94 -5.94
CA ARG A 113 9.38 -20.65 -7.17
C ARG A 113 8.08 -21.42 -7.00
N GLN A 114 7.76 -21.87 -5.79
CA GLN A 114 6.51 -22.57 -5.49
C GLN A 114 5.27 -21.66 -5.66
N ASN A 115 5.47 -20.35 -5.68
CA ASN A 115 4.40 -19.39 -5.97
C ASN A 115 4.06 -19.30 -7.46
N ILE A 116 4.90 -19.84 -8.36
CA ILE A 116 4.65 -19.87 -9.80
C ILE A 116 3.96 -21.19 -10.14
N ARG A 117 2.74 -21.11 -10.66
CA ARG A 117 1.91 -22.25 -11.06
C ARG A 117 1.48 -22.08 -12.53
N GLY A 118 2.22 -22.67 -13.45
CA GLY A 118 1.99 -22.42 -14.88
C GLY A 118 2.22 -20.95 -15.23
N ASN A 119 1.20 -20.28 -15.69
CA ASN A 119 1.21 -18.84 -16.02
C ASN A 119 0.68 -17.95 -14.88
N GLU A 120 0.49 -18.50 -13.68
CA GLU A 120 -0.07 -17.76 -12.56
C GLU A 120 0.94 -17.59 -11.43
N LEU A 121 0.90 -16.43 -10.78
CA LEU A 121 1.53 -16.15 -9.50
C LEU A 121 0.49 -16.31 -8.40
N VAL A 122 0.68 -17.29 -7.52
CA VAL A 122 -0.24 -17.63 -6.42
C VAL A 122 0.48 -17.48 -5.10
N TYR A 123 -0.02 -16.60 -4.25
CA TYR A 123 0.59 -16.35 -2.94
C TYR A 123 -0.45 -15.95 -1.88
N HIS A 124 -0.08 -16.06 -0.63
CA HIS A 124 -0.88 -15.56 0.49
C HIS A 124 -0.34 -14.22 0.96
N ARG A 125 -1.23 -13.25 1.08
CA ARG A 125 -0.90 -11.93 1.63
C ARG A 125 -0.34 -12.05 3.05
N HIS A 126 0.85 -11.57 3.31
CA HIS A 126 1.49 -11.61 4.64
C HIS A 126 0.62 -10.98 5.75
N LYS A 127 -0.07 -9.87 5.42
CA LYS A 127 -0.87 -9.12 6.39
C LYS A 127 -2.23 -9.75 6.70
N THR A 128 -2.86 -10.40 5.73
CA THR A 128 -4.28 -10.81 5.83
C THR A 128 -4.50 -12.31 5.64
N GLY A 129 -3.46 -13.07 5.26
CA GLY A 129 -3.57 -14.48 4.91
C GLY A 129 -4.38 -14.77 3.64
N ARG A 130 -4.96 -13.77 2.99
CA ARG A 130 -5.75 -13.98 1.78
C ARG A 130 -4.91 -14.49 0.64
N MET A 131 -5.41 -15.51 -0.04
CA MET A 131 -4.83 -16.02 -1.27
C MET A 131 -5.07 -15.04 -2.41
N ILE A 132 -4.01 -14.70 -3.14
CA ILE A 132 -4.03 -13.87 -4.34
C ILE A 132 -3.56 -14.75 -5.50
N ARG A 133 -4.27 -14.64 -6.62
CA ARG A 133 -3.89 -15.24 -7.90
C ARG A 133 -3.86 -14.15 -8.95
N LEU A 134 -2.80 -14.07 -9.71
CA LEU A 134 -2.69 -13.13 -10.83
C LEU A 134 -1.88 -13.77 -11.96
N GLU A 135 -2.18 -13.37 -13.17
CA GLU A 135 -1.46 -13.83 -14.35
C GLU A 135 -0.07 -13.19 -14.40
N ILE A 136 0.94 -13.99 -14.74
CA ILE A 136 2.31 -13.53 -14.93
C ILE A 136 2.43 -13.01 -16.36
N THR A 137 2.60 -11.70 -16.51
CA THR A 137 2.88 -11.10 -17.82
C THR A 137 4.29 -11.44 -18.30
N SER A 138 4.53 -11.30 -19.61
CA SER A 138 5.87 -11.50 -20.20
C SER A 138 6.94 -10.64 -19.51
N SER A 139 6.62 -9.37 -19.22
CA SER A 139 7.53 -8.45 -18.53
C SER A 139 7.81 -8.87 -17.10
N MET A 140 6.81 -9.35 -16.36
CA MET A 140 7.03 -9.91 -15.01
C MET A 140 7.94 -11.14 -15.05
N LEU A 141 7.73 -12.01 -16.04
CA LEU A 141 8.56 -13.20 -16.22
C LEU A 141 10.01 -12.84 -16.57
N GLN A 142 10.23 -11.82 -17.39
CA GLN A 142 11.57 -11.31 -17.68
C GLN A 142 12.28 -10.81 -16.42
N LEU A 143 11.60 -10.05 -15.56
CA LEU A 143 12.18 -9.62 -14.28
C LEU A 143 12.48 -10.80 -13.36
N ILE A 144 11.61 -11.79 -13.27
CA ILE A 144 11.87 -13.01 -12.49
C ILE A 144 13.12 -13.73 -13.03
N ARG A 145 13.22 -13.95 -14.35
CA ARG A 145 14.34 -14.62 -14.99
C ARG A 145 15.66 -13.89 -14.78
N LYS A 146 15.66 -12.56 -14.87
CA LYS A 146 16.84 -11.70 -14.62
C LYS A 146 17.56 -12.02 -13.31
N TYR A 147 16.81 -12.38 -12.27
CA TYR A 147 17.37 -12.69 -10.95
C TYR A 147 17.46 -14.19 -10.63
N ALA A 148 16.80 -15.05 -11.39
CA ALA A 148 16.65 -16.49 -11.10
C ALA A 148 17.99 -17.23 -11.01
N ASP A 149 18.92 -16.98 -11.93
CA ASP A 149 20.21 -17.68 -11.96
C ASP A 149 21.11 -17.26 -10.82
N ARG A 150 21.12 -15.96 -10.48
CA ARG A 150 21.84 -15.44 -9.31
C ARG A 150 21.30 -16.04 -8.01
N GLN A 151 19.97 -16.16 -7.89
CA GLN A 151 19.34 -16.79 -6.74
C GLN A 151 19.67 -18.29 -6.64
N ARG A 152 19.74 -19.01 -7.76
CA ARG A 152 20.20 -20.40 -7.78
C ARG A 152 21.64 -20.54 -7.30
N ALA A 153 22.54 -19.71 -7.79
CA ALA A 153 23.94 -19.74 -7.44
C ALA A 153 24.18 -19.52 -5.93
N THR A 154 23.29 -18.76 -5.26
CA THR A 154 23.37 -18.55 -3.81
C THR A 154 22.60 -19.59 -2.98
N GLY A 155 21.98 -20.58 -3.60
CA GLY A 155 21.13 -21.57 -2.91
C GLY A 155 19.82 -21.00 -2.37
N SER A 156 19.40 -19.78 -2.80
CA SER A 156 18.20 -19.13 -2.34
C SER A 156 16.95 -19.71 -3.02
N SER A 157 15.91 -19.97 -2.23
CA SER A 157 14.58 -20.33 -2.73
C SER A 157 13.75 -19.13 -3.21
N TYR A 158 14.13 -17.91 -2.83
CA TYR A 158 13.40 -16.70 -3.17
C TYR A 158 13.56 -16.30 -4.64
N LEU A 159 12.55 -15.65 -5.22
CA LEU A 159 12.58 -15.17 -6.62
C LEU A 159 13.52 -13.99 -6.80
N PHE A 160 13.60 -13.10 -5.80
CA PHE A 160 14.39 -11.86 -5.86
C PHE A 160 15.45 -11.81 -4.75
N PRO A 161 16.60 -11.18 -4.98
CA PRO A 161 17.70 -11.10 -4.00
C PRO A 161 17.44 -10.01 -2.92
N ILE A 162 16.30 -10.11 -2.25
CA ILE A 162 15.89 -9.19 -1.18
C ILE A 162 16.33 -9.70 0.17
N LEU A 163 16.15 -11.01 0.39
CA LEU A 163 16.45 -11.71 1.62
C LEU A 163 17.55 -12.74 1.41
N PRO A 164 18.41 -12.97 2.42
CA PRO A 164 19.41 -14.04 2.35
C PRO A 164 18.73 -15.42 2.31
N PRO A 165 19.43 -16.46 1.84
CA PRO A 165 18.97 -17.85 1.94
C PRO A 165 18.62 -18.25 3.38
N GLY A 166 17.71 -19.20 3.55
CA GLY A 166 17.24 -19.68 4.84
C GLY A 166 15.97 -18.98 5.31
N ASN A 167 15.78 -18.91 6.63
CA ASN A 167 14.62 -18.25 7.25
C ASN A 167 15.07 -16.92 7.90
N PRO A 168 15.08 -15.82 7.15
CA PRO A 168 15.52 -14.53 7.66
C PRO A 168 14.57 -14.00 8.73
N ASP A 169 15.15 -13.41 9.78
CA ASP A 169 14.40 -12.76 10.84
C ASP A 169 13.70 -11.48 10.33
N HIS A 170 12.72 -11.02 11.10
CA HIS A 170 11.97 -9.82 10.80
C HIS A 170 12.86 -8.54 10.71
N LEU A 171 13.97 -8.51 11.44
CA LEU A 171 14.90 -7.38 11.43
C LEU A 171 15.63 -7.28 10.09
N ARG A 172 16.04 -8.40 9.51
CA ARG A 172 16.65 -8.44 8.17
C ARG A 172 15.68 -7.93 7.10
N TYR A 173 14.43 -8.37 7.16
CA TYR A 173 13.38 -7.84 6.29
C TYR A 173 13.21 -6.31 6.46
N LYS A 174 13.11 -5.80 7.69
CA LYS A 174 13.00 -4.35 7.95
C LYS A 174 14.17 -3.57 7.37
N ARG A 175 15.40 -4.07 7.52
CA ARG A 175 16.60 -3.45 6.94
C ARG A 175 16.54 -3.42 5.41
N SER A 176 16.11 -4.51 4.77
CA SER A 176 15.94 -4.58 3.31
C SER A 176 14.89 -3.59 2.83
N LEU A 177 13.75 -3.50 3.49
CA LEU A 177 12.70 -2.52 3.19
C LEU A 177 13.21 -1.07 3.34
N ALA A 178 13.95 -0.78 4.42
CA ALA A 178 14.50 0.56 4.66
C ALA A 178 15.47 0.97 3.55
N ARG A 179 16.38 0.07 3.15
CA ARG A 179 17.33 0.30 2.05
C ARG A 179 16.61 0.48 0.70
N HIS A 180 15.64 -0.35 0.41
CA HIS A 180 14.81 -0.23 -0.80
C HIS A 180 14.10 1.13 -0.84
N ASN A 181 13.41 1.51 0.21
CA ASN A 181 12.72 2.80 0.28
C ASN A 181 13.68 4.00 0.23
N ALA A 182 14.89 3.88 0.78
CA ALA A 182 15.90 4.93 0.67
C ALA A 182 16.32 5.15 -0.79
N ARG A 183 16.53 4.08 -1.57
CA ARG A 183 16.83 4.15 -3.01
C ARG A 183 15.67 4.74 -3.80
N LEU A 184 14.44 4.26 -3.55
CA LEU A 184 13.24 4.82 -4.21
C LEU A 184 13.08 6.31 -3.93
N LYS A 185 13.33 6.78 -2.70
CA LYS A 185 13.29 8.22 -2.38
C LYS A 185 14.29 9.01 -3.22
N ARG A 186 15.52 8.51 -3.39
CA ARG A 186 16.54 9.16 -4.25
C ARG A 186 16.07 9.21 -5.71
N ILE A 187 15.51 8.13 -6.24
CA ILE A 187 14.90 8.10 -7.58
C ILE A 187 13.78 9.16 -7.68
N GLY A 188 12.89 9.22 -6.68
CA GLY A 188 11.85 10.23 -6.64
C GLY A 188 12.37 11.67 -6.63
N GLN A 189 13.48 11.94 -5.95
CA GLN A 189 14.14 13.24 -5.95
C GLN A 189 14.69 13.59 -7.35
N THR A 190 15.35 12.64 -8.03
CA THR A 190 15.83 12.83 -9.41
C THR A 190 14.66 13.14 -10.37
N LEU A 191 13.52 12.50 -10.19
CA LEU A 191 12.30 12.75 -10.97
C LEU A 191 11.50 13.97 -10.47
N ARG A 192 12.00 14.70 -9.46
CA ARG A 192 11.35 15.88 -8.85
C ARG A 192 9.91 15.60 -8.38
N LEU A 193 9.67 14.42 -7.80
CA LEU A 193 8.36 14.06 -7.30
C LEU A 193 8.00 14.90 -6.06
N PRO A 194 6.73 15.36 -5.92
CA PRO A 194 6.31 16.22 -4.83
C PRO A 194 6.30 15.50 -3.47
N ASN A 195 6.21 14.18 -3.47
CA ASN A 195 6.19 13.34 -2.28
C ASN A 195 7.28 12.27 -2.35
N PRO A 196 7.79 11.80 -1.20
CA PRO A 196 8.78 10.73 -1.17
C PRO A 196 8.27 9.46 -1.86
N PHE A 197 8.95 9.02 -2.92
CA PHE A 197 8.64 7.77 -3.60
C PHE A 197 9.07 6.58 -2.73
N THR A 198 8.17 5.65 -2.50
CA THR A 198 8.38 4.46 -1.65
C THR A 198 7.59 3.27 -2.19
N SER A 199 7.88 2.06 -1.72
CA SER A 199 7.12 0.85 -2.07
C SER A 199 5.61 0.99 -1.80
N TYR A 200 5.23 1.78 -0.80
CA TYR A 200 3.83 2.05 -0.50
C TYR A 200 3.18 2.96 -1.54
N VAL A 201 3.92 3.94 -2.06
CA VAL A 201 3.47 4.81 -3.16
C VAL A 201 3.18 4.00 -4.41
N VAL A 202 4.01 3.00 -4.75
CA VAL A 202 3.78 2.11 -5.89
C VAL A 202 2.39 1.46 -5.80
N ARG A 203 2.06 0.92 -4.64
CA ARG A 203 0.76 0.27 -4.41
C ARG A 203 -0.42 1.27 -4.50
N HIS A 204 -0.26 2.46 -3.94
CA HIS A 204 -1.27 3.52 -4.07
C HIS A 204 -1.47 3.93 -5.51
N SER A 205 -0.38 4.05 -6.26
CA SER A 205 -0.42 4.44 -7.68
C SER A 205 -1.15 3.42 -8.52
N TRP A 206 -0.87 2.11 -8.30
CA TRP A 206 -1.62 1.07 -9.00
C TRP A 206 -3.12 1.13 -8.67
N ALA A 207 -3.48 1.27 -7.40
CA ALA A 207 -4.88 1.32 -7.00
C ALA A 207 -5.62 2.55 -7.57
N SER A 208 -4.95 3.71 -7.59
CA SER A 208 -5.50 4.94 -8.19
C SER A 208 -5.63 4.81 -9.70
N GLU A 209 -4.66 4.18 -10.37
CA GLU A 209 -4.71 3.95 -11.80
C GLU A 209 -5.78 2.93 -12.17
N ALA A 210 -5.91 1.83 -11.43
CA ALA A 210 -6.98 0.85 -11.62
C ALA A 210 -8.37 1.50 -11.51
N LEU A 211 -8.54 2.39 -10.53
CA LEU A 211 -9.76 3.17 -10.40
C LEU A 211 -9.95 4.11 -11.59
N ARG A 212 -8.88 4.77 -12.10
CA ARG A 212 -8.93 5.65 -13.27
C ARG A 212 -9.29 4.89 -14.55
N CYS A 213 -8.90 3.61 -14.64
CA CYS A 213 -9.27 2.70 -15.72
C CYS A 213 -10.67 2.07 -15.51
N ASP A 214 -11.51 2.64 -14.66
CA ASP A 214 -12.88 2.18 -14.36
C ASP A 214 -12.96 0.74 -13.84
N MET A 215 -11.87 0.21 -13.23
CA MET A 215 -11.91 -1.11 -12.61
C MET A 215 -12.87 -1.09 -11.40
N PRO A 216 -13.80 -2.06 -11.29
CA PRO A 216 -14.72 -2.14 -10.18
C PRO A 216 -14.02 -2.19 -8.83
N MET A 217 -14.56 -1.49 -7.82
CA MET A 217 -13.99 -1.40 -6.46
C MET A 217 -13.77 -2.79 -5.84
N ALA A 218 -14.69 -3.72 -6.08
CA ALA A 218 -14.58 -5.11 -5.62
C ALA A 218 -13.34 -5.80 -6.19
N LEU A 219 -13.05 -5.64 -7.49
CA LEU A 219 -11.85 -6.21 -8.12
C LEU A 219 -10.57 -5.54 -7.61
N ILE A 220 -10.57 -4.21 -7.43
CA ILE A 220 -9.42 -3.51 -6.81
C ILE A 220 -9.18 -4.05 -5.39
N SER A 221 -10.23 -4.20 -4.60
CA SER A 221 -10.16 -4.75 -3.24
C SER A 221 -9.60 -6.17 -3.21
N GLN A 222 -10.08 -7.01 -4.12
CA GLN A 222 -9.61 -8.39 -4.28
C GLN A 222 -8.13 -8.43 -4.69
N ALA A 223 -7.74 -7.68 -5.70
CA ALA A 223 -6.34 -7.61 -6.19
C ALA A 223 -5.38 -7.08 -5.12
N LEU A 224 -5.82 -6.10 -4.33
CA LEU A 224 -5.07 -5.60 -3.18
C LEU A 224 -5.07 -6.57 -1.99
N GLY A 225 -5.91 -7.59 -1.96
CA GLY A 225 -6.04 -8.54 -0.84
C GLY A 225 -6.53 -7.87 0.44
N HIS A 226 -7.42 -6.89 0.33
CA HIS A 226 -8.06 -6.28 1.50
C HIS A 226 -9.13 -7.19 2.05
N SER A 227 -9.28 -7.23 3.38
CA SER A 227 -10.34 -8.00 4.05
C SER A 227 -11.72 -7.37 3.90
N SER A 228 -11.79 -6.08 3.53
CA SER A 228 -13.01 -5.30 3.41
C SER A 228 -12.83 -4.22 2.34
N GLU A 229 -13.87 -4.02 1.50
CA GLU A 229 -13.93 -2.91 0.53
C GLU A 229 -13.84 -1.54 1.21
N LYS A 230 -14.30 -1.42 2.45
CA LYS A 230 -14.16 -0.19 3.24
C LYS A 230 -12.70 0.26 3.32
N THR A 231 -11.75 -0.69 3.44
CA THR A 231 -10.32 -0.39 3.43
C THR A 231 -9.88 0.17 2.07
N THR A 232 -10.40 -0.37 0.97
CA THR A 232 -10.10 0.11 -0.38
C THR A 232 -10.70 1.49 -0.62
N ARG A 233 -11.92 1.71 -0.14
CA ARG A 233 -12.62 2.97 -0.25
C ARG A 233 -11.85 4.10 0.42
N PHE A 234 -11.30 3.90 1.61
CA PHE A 234 -10.41 4.88 2.25
C PHE A 234 -9.16 5.24 1.44
N TYR A 235 -8.69 4.32 0.62
CA TYR A 235 -7.56 4.56 -0.30
C TYR A 235 -7.91 5.49 -1.47
N LEU A 236 -9.19 5.52 -1.85
CA LEU A 236 -9.68 6.05 -3.11
C LEU A 236 -10.77 7.12 -2.90
N GLU A 237 -10.99 7.57 -1.68
CA GLU A 237 -12.18 8.25 -1.16
C GLU A 237 -12.42 9.70 -1.61
N GLU A 238 -11.67 10.21 -2.56
CA GLU A 238 -12.13 11.42 -3.26
C GLU A 238 -12.55 11.05 -4.68
N LEU A 239 -13.85 10.96 -4.89
CA LEU A 239 -14.44 10.97 -6.23
C LEU A 239 -14.00 12.27 -6.90
N ASP A 240 -13.11 12.16 -7.86
CA ASP A 240 -12.76 13.24 -8.75
C ASP A 240 -14.05 13.68 -9.44
N ILE A 241 -14.40 14.96 -9.34
CA ILE A 241 -15.59 15.55 -9.99
C ILE A 241 -15.61 15.20 -11.47
N SER A 242 -14.42 15.14 -12.11
CA SER A 242 -14.26 14.75 -13.50
C SER A 242 -14.74 13.32 -13.77
N ARG A 243 -14.55 12.37 -12.82
CA ARG A 243 -15.03 11.00 -12.96
C ARG A 243 -16.54 10.90 -12.82
N LEU A 244 -17.12 11.66 -11.88
CA LEU A 244 -18.58 11.74 -11.76
C LEU A 244 -19.18 12.30 -13.04
N ALA A 245 -18.60 13.37 -13.59
CA ALA A 245 -19.03 13.97 -14.85
C ALA A 245 -18.92 12.97 -16.01
N HIS A 246 -17.78 12.26 -16.13
CA HIS A 246 -17.58 11.23 -17.17
C HIS A 246 -18.56 10.05 -17.04
N ALA A 247 -18.77 9.55 -15.83
CA ALA A 247 -19.75 8.49 -15.57
C ALA A 247 -21.18 8.97 -15.86
N ASN A 248 -21.52 10.21 -15.46
CA ASN A 248 -22.82 10.80 -15.72
C ASN A 248 -23.06 10.96 -17.24
N MET A 249 -22.05 11.37 -18.01
CA MET A 249 -22.16 11.44 -19.46
C MET A 249 -22.46 10.09 -20.11
N LYS A 250 -21.97 8.97 -19.57
CA LYS A 250 -22.37 7.62 -20.03
C LYS A 250 -23.85 7.35 -19.75
N VAL A 251 -24.37 7.83 -18.63
CA VAL A 251 -25.79 7.65 -18.24
C VAL A 251 -26.71 8.53 -19.07
N ILE A 252 -26.37 9.81 -19.23
CA ILE A 252 -27.26 10.81 -19.87
C ILE A 252 -26.96 11.00 -21.37
N GLY A 253 -25.93 10.38 -21.93
CA GLY A 253 -25.39 10.68 -23.25
C GLY A 253 -26.40 10.54 -24.40
N SER A 254 -27.37 9.64 -24.30
CA SER A 254 -28.46 9.53 -25.28
C SER A 254 -29.44 10.70 -25.19
N VAL A 255 -29.81 11.06 -23.96
CA VAL A 255 -30.74 12.19 -23.71
C VAL A 255 -30.07 13.51 -24.07
N ASN A 256 -28.79 13.69 -23.68
CA ASN A 256 -28.03 14.90 -23.97
C ASN A 256 -27.92 15.15 -25.48
N ARG A 257 -27.58 14.12 -26.29
CA ARG A 257 -27.54 14.20 -27.76
C ARG A 257 -28.87 14.59 -28.41
N ILE A 258 -29.98 14.13 -27.84
CA ILE A 258 -31.33 14.48 -28.34
C ILE A 258 -31.63 15.95 -28.05
N LEU A 259 -31.28 16.42 -26.86
CA LEU A 259 -31.47 17.81 -26.48
C LEU A 259 -30.58 18.78 -27.28
N GLU A 260 -29.31 18.42 -27.49
CA GLU A 260 -28.39 19.22 -28.34
C GLU A 260 -28.97 19.38 -29.75
N LYS A 261 -29.38 18.29 -30.42
CA LYS A 261 -30.00 18.36 -31.74
C LYS A 261 -31.27 19.18 -31.77
N ARG A 262 -32.05 19.19 -30.67
CA ARG A 262 -33.26 20.01 -30.56
C ARG A 262 -32.95 21.50 -30.41
N MET A 263 -31.84 21.84 -29.80
CA MET A 263 -31.41 23.23 -29.60
C MET A 263 -30.69 23.80 -30.84
N ASP A 264 -29.95 22.95 -31.59
CA ASP A 264 -29.28 23.33 -32.84
C ASP A 264 -30.27 23.50 -34.01
N GLY A 265 -31.52 23.05 -33.85
CA GLY A 265 -32.59 23.16 -34.85
C GLY A 265 -33.60 24.28 -34.56
N LEU A 266 -33.32 25.10 -33.54
CA LEU A 266 -34.04 26.35 -33.23
C LEU A 266 -33.21 27.55 -33.64
#